data_ab1444eded6c4d104f5eeac79583e47c
#
_entry.id   ab1444eded6c4d104f5eeac79583e47c
#
_cell.length_a   1.000
_cell.length_b   1.000
_cell.length_c   1.000
_cell.angle_alpha   90.00
_cell.angle_beta   90.00
_cell.angle_gamma   90.00
#
_symmetry.space_group_name_H-M   'P 1'
#
loop_
_entity.id
_entity.type
_entity.pdbx_description
1 polymer ?
#
loop_
_entity_poly.entity_id
_entity_poly.type
_entity_poly.pdbx_seq_one_letter_code
_entity_poly.pdbx_strand_id
1 'polypeptide(L)'
;MYSALVAILMMFQPAAKTAGCVIVVNDNNQLYTASMGQVADLFLAKRTTWQNGSAVIPVDQMPEAQVREEFSVAVLGRPLQAVQAYWRAKAYREDVTPPTELMNDQAVLDYVKTHPNAIGYVTPDADLPAGVHAVVVTK
;
A
#
# COMPACT_ATOMS: atom_id res chain seq x y z
N MET A 1 42.06 30.72 11.08
CA MET A 1 41.82 29.33 11.44
C MET A 1 40.33 29.12 11.45
N TYR A 2 39.83 28.55 10.39
CA TYR A 2 38.41 28.33 10.23
C TYR A 2 38.14 26.83 10.29
N SER A 3 37.57 26.39 11.41
CA SER A 3 37.00 25.06 11.43
C SER A 3 35.74 25.11 10.61
N ALA A 4 35.77 24.54 9.43
CA ALA A 4 34.53 24.30 8.69
C ALA A 4 33.73 23.28 9.49
N LEU A 5 32.68 23.77 10.15
CA LEU A 5 31.63 22.89 10.63
C LEU A 5 30.93 22.33 9.39
N VAL A 6 31.39 21.16 8.97
CA VAL A 6 30.59 20.38 8.05
C VAL A 6 29.41 19.89 8.88
N ALA A 7 28.33 20.65 8.85
CA ALA A 7 27.05 20.13 9.28
C ALA A 7 26.73 18.95 8.37
N ILE A 8 27.01 17.74 8.84
CA ILE A 8 26.48 16.54 8.22
C ILE A 8 24.98 16.64 8.46
N LEU A 9 24.29 17.19 7.48
CA LEU A 9 22.85 17.10 7.42
C LEU A 9 22.55 15.61 7.23
N MET A 10 22.33 14.91 8.34
CA MET A 10 21.71 13.61 8.26
C MET A 10 20.32 13.84 7.69
N MET A 11 20.23 13.73 6.37
CA MET A 11 18.94 13.62 5.73
C MET A 11 18.31 12.33 6.23
N PHE A 12 17.46 12.46 7.24
CA PHE A 12 16.52 11.42 7.58
C PHE A 12 15.63 11.27 6.36
N GLN A 13 15.98 10.31 5.50
CA GLN A 13 15.04 9.88 4.48
C GLN A 13 13.99 9.04 5.20
N PRO A 14 12.75 9.52 5.32
CA PRO A 14 11.68 8.67 5.74
C PRO A 14 11.66 7.44 4.83
N ALA A 15 11.27 6.28 5.39
CA ALA A 15 11.08 5.05 4.65
C ALA A 15 10.51 5.37 3.28
N ALA A 16 11.14 4.82 2.21
CA ALA A 16 10.89 5.21 0.84
C ALA A 16 9.39 5.25 0.57
N LYS A 17 8.85 6.46 0.48
CA LYS A 17 7.47 6.69 0.09
C LYS A 17 7.39 6.38 -1.39
N THR A 18 6.53 5.44 -1.76
CA THR A 18 6.09 5.33 -3.14
C THR A 18 5.46 6.67 -3.51
N ALA A 19 5.83 7.26 -4.66
CA ALA A 19 5.31 8.55 -5.05
C ALA A 19 3.77 8.56 -4.96
N GLY A 20 3.23 9.42 -4.12
CA GLY A 20 1.80 9.63 -3.95
C GLY A 20 1.07 8.71 -2.97
N CYS A 21 1.71 7.67 -2.40
CA CYS A 21 1.08 6.81 -1.40
C CYS A 21 2.11 6.08 -0.54
N VAL A 22 1.64 5.58 0.60
CA VAL A 22 2.39 4.72 1.52
C VAL A 22 1.63 3.41 1.69
N ILE A 23 2.30 2.29 1.47
CA ILE A 23 1.75 0.96 1.68
C ILE A 23 1.84 0.62 3.17
N VAL A 24 0.75 0.12 3.75
CA VAL A 24 0.65 -0.16 5.17
C VAL A 24 0.16 -1.58 5.43
N VAL A 25 0.72 -2.21 6.45
CA VAL A 25 0.32 -3.52 6.96
C VAL A 25 0.23 -3.49 8.48
N ASN A 26 -0.43 -4.50 9.04
CA ASN A 26 -0.50 -4.70 10.49
C ASN A 26 0.89 -5.03 11.04
N ASP A 27 1.19 -4.58 12.27
CA ASP A 27 2.49 -4.83 12.91
C ASP A 27 2.80 -6.31 13.13
N ASN A 28 1.79 -7.18 13.16
CA ASN A 28 1.98 -8.62 13.21
C ASN A 28 2.42 -9.20 11.87
N ASN A 29 2.33 -8.44 10.78
CA ASN A 29 2.83 -8.83 9.47
C ASN A 29 4.30 -8.44 9.37
N GLN A 30 5.16 -9.39 9.06
CA GLN A 30 6.61 -9.18 8.97
C GLN A 30 7.05 -8.66 7.59
N LEU A 31 6.14 -8.18 6.77
CA LEU A 31 6.47 -7.54 5.51
C LEU A 31 6.94 -6.10 5.76
N TYR A 32 8.23 -5.88 5.71
CA TYR A 32 8.83 -4.55 5.87
C TYR A 32 9.34 -3.96 4.55
N THR A 33 9.66 -4.81 3.59
CA THR A 33 10.17 -4.42 2.29
C THR A 33 9.57 -5.30 1.22
N ALA A 34 9.15 -4.72 0.11
CA ALA A 34 8.64 -5.45 -1.04
C ALA A 34 8.97 -4.69 -2.33
N SER A 35 9.07 -5.39 -3.44
CA SER A 35 9.13 -4.74 -4.74
C SER A 35 7.74 -4.20 -5.12
N MET A 36 7.73 -3.23 -6.01
CA MET A 36 6.49 -2.69 -6.56
C MET A 36 5.63 -3.78 -7.22
N GLY A 37 6.27 -4.69 -7.95
CA GLY A 37 5.59 -5.83 -8.56
C GLY A 37 4.97 -6.78 -7.54
N GLN A 38 5.66 -7.04 -6.43
CA GLN A 38 5.11 -7.87 -5.35
C GLN A 38 3.87 -7.24 -4.72
N VAL A 39 3.90 -5.94 -4.46
CA VAL A 39 2.73 -5.22 -3.93
C VAL A 39 1.58 -5.25 -4.93
N ALA A 40 1.86 -4.98 -6.21
CA ALA A 40 0.84 -5.04 -7.25
C ALA A 40 0.17 -6.42 -7.33
N ASP A 41 0.94 -7.50 -7.23
CA ASP A 41 0.42 -8.86 -7.28
C ASP A 41 -0.54 -9.16 -6.11
N LEU A 42 -0.29 -8.61 -4.93
CA LEU A 42 -1.18 -8.73 -3.78
C LEU A 42 -2.51 -8.02 -4.01
N PHE A 43 -2.49 -6.82 -4.59
CA PHE A 43 -3.70 -6.05 -4.86
C PHE A 43 -4.47 -6.51 -6.09
N LEU A 44 -3.82 -7.19 -7.02
CA LEU A 44 -4.46 -7.70 -8.25
C LEU A 44 -4.87 -9.18 -8.13
N ALA A 45 -4.76 -9.75 -6.95
CA ALA A 45 -5.05 -11.17 -6.67
C ALA A 45 -4.26 -12.13 -7.56
N LYS A 46 -3.08 -11.74 -7.99
CA LYS A 46 -2.11 -12.64 -8.61
C LYS A 46 -1.36 -13.46 -7.57
N ARG A 47 -1.25 -12.92 -6.36
CA ARG A 47 -0.80 -13.60 -5.16
C ARG A 47 -1.84 -13.38 -4.06
N THR A 48 -2.38 -14.46 -3.52
CA THR A 48 -3.52 -14.42 -2.61
C THR A 48 -3.22 -14.88 -1.20
N THR A 49 -1.98 -15.30 -0.93
CA THR A 49 -1.56 -15.76 0.38
C THR A 49 -0.27 -15.09 0.82
N TRP A 50 -0.17 -14.84 2.13
CA TRP A 50 1.08 -14.47 2.78
C TRP A 50 2.02 -15.68 2.88
N GLN A 51 3.29 -15.45 3.24
CA GLN A 51 4.26 -16.55 3.37
C GLN A 51 3.82 -17.64 4.35
N ASN A 52 3.07 -17.26 5.39
CA ASN A 52 2.54 -18.21 6.37
C ASN A 52 1.30 -18.99 5.88
N GLY A 53 0.85 -18.76 4.64
CA GLY A 53 -0.31 -19.43 4.06
C GLY A 53 -1.65 -18.77 4.35
N SER A 54 -1.72 -17.74 5.21
CA SER A 54 -2.96 -17.02 5.46
C SER A 54 -3.37 -16.18 4.25
N ALA A 55 -4.67 -15.97 4.09
CA ALA A 55 -5.20 -15.19 2.97
C ALA A 55 -4.83 -13.70 3.09
N VAL A 56 -4.40 -13.12 2.00
CA VAL A 56 -4.18 -11.66 1.91
C VAL A 56 -5.54 -10.97 1.82
N ILE A 57 -5.72 -9.90 2.59
CA ILE A 57 -6.92 -9.06 2.54
C ILE A 57 -6.49 -7.66 2.07
N PRO A 58 -6.45 -7.41 0.74
CA PRO A 58 -6.17 -6.08 0.25
C PRO A 58 -7.39 -5.18 0.42
N VAL A 59 -7.18 -3.94 0.82
CA VAL A 59 -8.23 -2.92 0.90
C VAL A 59 -7.83 -1.71 0.06
N ASP A 60 -8.82 -1.15 -0.59
CA ASP A 60 -8.69 0.00 -1.48
C ASP A 60 -9.33 1.23 -0.83
N GLN A 61 -9.16 2.38 -1.44
CA GLN A 61 -9.93 3.57 -1.10
C GLN A 61 -10.98 3.83 -2.18
N MET A 62 -11.90 4.73 -1.89
CA MET A 62 -12.98 5.06 -2.82
C MET A 62 -12.41 5.65 -4.12
N PRO A 63 -13.05 5.43 -5.27
CA PRO A 63 -12.56 5.93 -6.56
C PRO A 63 -12.34 7.44 -6.62
N GLU A 64 -13.08 8.20 -5.82
CA GLU A 64 -12.98 9.67 -5.75
C GLU A 64 -11.75 10.16 -4.98
N ALA A 65 -11.12 9.29 -4.19
CA ALA A 65 -9.94 9.64 -3.43
C ALA A 65 -8.73 9.82 -4.36
N GLN A 66 -8.06 10.95 -4.26
CA GLN A 66 -6.86 11.20 -5.08
C GLN A 66 -5.78 10.15 -4.85
N VAL A 67 -5.60 9.68 -3.60
CA VAL A 67 -4.62 8.65 -3.29
C VAL A 67 -4.91 7.32 -4.00
N ARG A 68 -6.16 7.03 -4.32
CA ARG A 68 -6.54 5.84 -5.10
C ARG A 68 -5.93 5.89 -6.51
N GLU A 69 -6.05 7.03 -7.18
CA GLU A 69 -5.46 7.21 -8.51
C GLU A 69 -3.93 7.20 -8.45
N GLU A 70 -3.36 7.88 -7.45
CA GLU A 70 -1.91 7.86 -7.22
C GLU A 70 -1.37 6.45 -7.02
N PHE A 71 -2.04 5.65 -6.21
CA PHE A 71 -1.70 4.24 -6.00
C PHE A 71 -1.82 3.43 -7.30
N SER A 72 -2.89 3.61 -8.03
CA SER A 72 -3.15 2.91 -9.28
C SER A 72 -2.02 3.13 -10.29
N VAL A 73 -1.62 4.38 -10.47
CA VAL A 73 -0.56 4.75 -11.42
C VAL A 73 0.82 4.31 -10.90
N ALA A 74 1.13 4.64 -9.64
CA ALA A 74 2.47 4.43 -9.09
C ALA A 74 2.78 2.96 -8.82
N VAL A 75 1.83 2.21 -8.29
CA VAL A 75 2.05 0.82 -7.84
C VAL A 75 1.52 -0.18 -8.85
N LEU A 76 0.29 0.00 -9.34
CA LEU A 76 -0.30 -0.94 -10.29
C LEU A 76 0.12 -0.65 -11.74
N GLY A 77 0.74 0.51 -11.99
CA GLY A 77 1.22 0.90 -13.33
C GLY A 77 0.12 1.15 -14.34
N ARG A 78 -1.09 1.47 -13.89
CA ARG A 78 -2.28 1.62 -14.73
C ARG A 78 -3.15 2.77 -14.23
N PRO A 79 -3.86 3.48 -15.13
CA PRO A 79 -4.89 4.42 -14.68
C PRO A 79 -6.04 3.66 -13.99
N LEU A 80 -6.79 4.38 -13.15
CA LEU A 80 -7.87 3.79 -12.37
C LEU A 80 -8.89 3.04 -13.24
N GLN A 81 -9.27 3.58 -14.39
CA GLN A 81 -10.22 2.93 -15.29
C GLN A 81 -9.75 1.57 -15.78
N ALA A 82 -8.44 1.43 -16.02
CA ALA A 82 -7.86 0.15 -16.44
C ALA A 82 -7.89 -0.88 -15.30
N VAL A 83 -7.68 -0.46 -14.07
CA VAL A 83 -7.79 -1.33 -12.89
C VAL A 83 -9.24 -1.78 -12.69
N GLN A 84 -10.19 -0.88 -12.84
CA GLN A 84 -11.63 -1.20 -12.75
C GLN A 84 -12.04 -2.19 -13.85
N ALA A 85 -11.54 -2.01 -15.08
CA ALA A 85 -11.79 -2.94 -16.18
C ALA A 85 -11.17 -4.32 -15.92
N TYR A 86 -9.97 -4.35 -15.35
CA TYR A 86 -9.30 -5.58 -14.94
C TYR A 86 -10.18 -6.38 -13.96
N TRP A 87 -10.73 -5.72 -12.94
CA TRP A 87 -11.55 -6.40 -11.95
C TRP A 87 -12.88 -6.88 -12.51
N ARG A 88 -13.53 -6.10 -13.39
CA ARG A 88 -14.76 -6.55 -14.07
C ARG A 88 -14.51 -7.82 -14.88
N ALA A 89 -13.42 -7.86 -15.63
CA ALA A 89 -13.07 -9.03 -16.43
C ALA A 89 -12.71 -10.25 -15.56
N LYS A 90 -11.94 -10.02 -14.48
CA LYS A 90 -11.49 -11.09 -13.58
C LYS A 90 -12.66 -11.65 -12.78
N ALA A 91 -13.53 -10.81 -12.24
CA ALA A 91 -14.70 -11.24 -11.51
C ALA A 91 -15.64 -12.08 -12.37
N TYR A 92 -15.80 -11.71 -13.63
CA TYR A 92 -16.63 -12.47 -14.57
C TYR A 92 -16.10 -13.89 -14.86
N ARG A 93 -14.77 -14.03 -14.95
CA ARG A 93 -14.13 -15.30 -15.32
C ARG A 93 -13.78 -16.21 -14.15
N GLU A 94 -13.48 -15.65 -12.98
CA GLU A 94 -12.84 -16.40 -11.89
C GLU A 94 -13.62 -16.36 -10.57
N ASP A 95 -14.79 -15.73 -10.54
CA ASP A 95 -15.61 -15.60 -9.33
C ASP A 95 -14.82 -15.04 -8.14
N VAL A 96 -14.03 -14.01 -8.39
CA VAL A 96 -13.28 -13.29 -7.37
C VAL A 96 -13.87 -11.90 -7.17
N THR A 97 -13.72 -11.36 -5.96
CA THR A 97 -14.18 -10.01 -5.64
C THR A 97 -12.98 -9.04 -5.63
N PRO A 98 -13.16 -7.81 -6.11
CA PRO A 98 -12.13 -6.78 -5.96
C PRO A 98 -11.91 -6.42 -4.49
N PRO A 99 -10.80 -5.74 -4.16
CA PRO A 99 -10.58 -5.26 -2.81
C PRO A 99 -11.74 -4.39 -2.30
N THR A 100 -12.05 -4.53 -1.01
CA THR A 100 -13.05 -3.68 -0.35
C THR A 100 -12.59 -2.22 -0.42
N GLU A 101 -13.50 -1.33 -0.81
CA GLU A 101 -13.24 0.10 -0.88
C GLU A 101 -13.60 0.76 0.45
N LEU A 102 -12.65 1.44 1.07
CA LEU A 102 -12.81 2.15 2.33
C LEU A 102 -12.81 3.66 2.08
N MET A 103 -13.45 4.41 2.97
CA MET A 103 -13.82 5.79 2.72
C MET A 103 -12.63 6.77 2.67
N ASN A 104 -11.59 6.53 3.50
CA ASN A 104 -10.45 7.45 3.65
C ASN A 104 -9.27 6.77 4.32
N ASP A 105 -8.18 7.51 4.53
CA ASP A 105 -6.99 7.02 5.21
C ASP A 105 -7.29 6.45 6.59
N GLN A 106 -8.12 7.14 7.37
CA GLN A 106 -8.45 6.71 8.73
C GLN A 106 -9.15 5.36 8.73
N ALA A 107 -10.09 5.15 7.81
CA ALA A 107 -10.78 3.87 7.66
C ALA A 107 -9.82 2.74 7.27
N VAL A 108 -8.84 3.02 6.40
CA VAL A 108 -7.80 2.05 6.03
C VAL A 108 -6.94 1.71 7.23
N LEU A 109 -6.46 2.71 7.97
CA LEU A 109 -5.60 2.50 9.14
C LEU A 109 -6.32 1.72 10.24
N ASP A 110 -7.58 2.03 10.51
CA ASP A 110 -8.39 1.31 11.49
C ASP A 110 -8.59 -0.16 11.08
N TYR A 111 -8.85 -0.39 9.80
CA TYR A 111 -9.03 -1.74 9.29
C TYR A 111 -7.75 -2.56 9.36
N VAL A 112 -6.64 -2.02 8.88
CA VAL A 112 -5.33 -2.70 8.91
C VAL A 112 -4.89 -3.00 10.34
N LYS A 113 -5.12 -2.07 11.26
CA LYS A 113 -4.78 -2.24 12.68
C LYS A 113 -5.50 -3.43 13.30
N THR A 114 -6.73 -3.70 12.92
CA THR A 114 -7.57 -4.75 13.51
C THR A 114 -7.61 -6.05 12.69
N HIS A 115 -6.98 -6.08 11.52
CA HIS A 115 -6.95 -7.23 10.62
C HIS A 115 -5.51 -7.59 10.29
N PRO A 116 -4.90 -8.58 10.98
CA PRO A 116 -3.48 -8.91 10.80
C PRO A 116 -3.09 -9.26 9.36
N ASN A 117 -4.02 -9.74 8.55
CA ASN A 117 -3.76 -10.15 7.16
C ASN A 117 -4.07 -9.07 6.12
N ALA A 118 -4.47 -7.87 6.56
CA ALA A 118 -4.80 -6.78 5.67
C ALA A 118 -3.56 -6.05 5.14
N ILE A 119 -3.68 -5.57 3.93
CA ILE A 119 -2.74 -4.61 3.31
C ILE A 119 -3.56 -3.48 2.68
N GLY A 120 -3.10 -2.26 2.88
CA GLY A 120 -3.75 -1.09 2.34
C GLY A 120 -2.75 -0.03 1.95
N TYR A 121 -3.22 1.15 1.61
CA TYR A 121 -2.39 2.32 1.32
C TYR A 121 -3.08 3.58 1.81
N VAL A 122 -2.27 4.56 2.16
CA VAL A 122 -2.71 5.87 2.65
C VAL A 122 -1.92 6.98 1.97
N THR A 123 -2.36 8.22 2.17
CA THR A 123 -1.63 9.39 1.68
C THR A 123 -0.25 9.49 2.33
N PRO A 124 0.77 10.09 1.65
CA PRO A 124 2.14 10.11 2.15
C PRO A 124 2.33 10.81 3.49
N ASP A 125 1.46 11.74 3.83
CA ASP A 125 1.51 12.52 5.06
C ASP A 125 0.60 11.98 6.18
N ALA A 126 -0.05 10.84 5.97
CA ALA A 126 -0.88 10.22 7.00
C ALA A 126 -0.03 9.79 8.20
N ASP A 127 -0.51 10.11 9.41
CA ASP A 127 0.10 9.65 10.65
C ASP A 127 -0.27 8.18 10.88
N LEU A 128 0.75 7.32 11.00
CA LEU A 128 0.53 5.90 11.24
C LEU A 128 0.34 5.65 12.74
N PRO A 129 -0.78 5.04 13.16
CA PRO A 129 -1.00 4.70 14.57
C PRO A 129 -0.11 3.53 15.01
N ALA A 130 0.01 3.32 16.30
CA ALA A 130 0.57 2.09 16.84
C ALA A 130 -0.24 0.89 16.32
N GLY A 131 0.44 -0.18 15.96
CA GLY A 131 -0.18 -1.38 15.40
C GLY A 131 -0.16 -1.46 13.87
N VAL A 132 0.32 -0.41 13.21
CA VAL A 132 0.45 -0.35 11.74
C VAL A 132 1.86 0.13 11.38
N HIS A 133 2.47 -0.48 10.37
CA HIS A 133 3.73 0.04 9.85
C HIS A 133 3.72 0.15 8.33
N ALA A 134 4.57 1.03 7.82
CA ALA A 134 4.78 1.21 6.39
C ALA A 134 5.68 0.12 5.82
N VAL A 135 5.37 -0.30 4.59
CA VAL A 135 6.23 -1.19 3.81
C VAL A 135 7.12 -0.34 2.90
N VAL A 136 8.41 -0.57 2.95
CA VAL A 136 9.36 0.07 2.02
C VAL A 136 9.21 -0.60 0.66
N VAL A 137 8.76 0.16 -0.34
CA VAL A 137 8.55 -0.37 -1.69
C VAL A 137 9.73 0.01 -2.57
N THR A 138 10.36 -1.00 -3.16
CA THR A 138 11.48 -0.84 -4.10
C THR A 138 11.01 -1.07 -5.53
N LYS A 139 11.77 -0.53 -6.47
CA LYS A 139 11.46 -0.73 -7.89
C LYS A 139 11.67 -2.18 -8.35
#